data_775cbceb1a8802e3a0523c3678770413
#
_entry.id   775cbceb1a8802e3a0523c3678770413
#
_cell.length_a   1.000
_cell.length_b   1.000
_cell.length_c   1.000
_cell.angle_alpha   90.00
_cell.angle_beta   90.00
_cell.angle_gamma   90.00
#
_symmetry.space_group_name_H-M   'P 1'
#
loop_
_entity.id
_entity.type
_entity.pdbx_description
1 polymer ?
#
loop_
_entity_poly.entity_id
_entity_poly.type
_entity_poly.pdbx_seq_one_letter_code
_entity_poly.pdbx_strand_id
1 'polypeptide(L)'
;MAVTYDEIAYDEIELGLSSIISKEFSNVYIANNFVMKGNECIRINLISSSSLEQATNYEQREYNVNVRYYHNADTDIEIVNKSVKGKIDRLRKHLLDNQVNTSKNWSALIIDEINYDVEDEENEEVSSIHIAEFNITIRHHNAF
;
A
#
# COMPACT_ATOMS: atom_id res chain seq x y z
N MET A 1 -28.65 -12.25 20.73
CA MET A 1 -28.72 -11.42 19.51
C MET A 1 -27.29 -11.15 19.02
N ALA A 2 -27.01 -11.47 17.77
CA ALA A 2 -25.67 -11.22 17.20
C ALA A 2 -25.46 -9.71 16.97
N VAL A 3 -24.27 -9.23 17.31
CA VAL A 3 -23.87 -7.86 17.02
C VAL A 3 -23.43 -7.79 15.56
N THR A 4 -24.04 -6.89 14.80
CA THR A 4 -23.59 -6.60 13.43
C THR A 4 -22.45 -5.59 13.48
N TYR A 5 -21.36 -5.88 12.82
CA TYR A 5 -20.20 -4.99 12.73
C TYR A 5 -19.66 -4.96 11.30
N ASP A 6 -19.02 -3.87 10.96
CA ASP A 6 -18.39 -3.68 9.66
C ASP A 6 -16.92 -4.05 9.74
N GLU A 7 -16.42 -4.76 8.73
CA GLU A 7 -15.01 -5.13 8.63
C GLU A 7 -14.21 -3.99 7.98
N ILE A 8 -14.12 -2.86 8.66
CA ILE A 8 -13.57 -1.62 8.13
C ILE A 8 -12.10 -1.77 7.75
N ALA A 9 -11.29 -2.33 8.67
CA ALA A 9 -9.85 -2.44 8.45
C ALA A 9 -9.51 -3.29 7.23
N TYR A 10 -10.19 -4.41 7.06
CA TYR A 10 -9.96 -5.30 5.92
C TYR A 10 -10.69 -4.82 4.67
N ASP A 11 -12.01 -4.63 4.73
CA ASP A 11 -12.82 -4.37 3.54
C ASP A 11 -12.65 -2.94 3.01
N GLU A 12 -12.60 -1.96 3.87
CA GLU A 12 -12.56 -0.57 3.44
C GLU A 12 -11.13 -0.03 3.31
N ILE A 13 -10.19 -0.52 4.10
CA ILE A 13 -8.80 -0.06 4.05
C ILE A 13 -7.95 -0.97 3.18
N GLU A 14 -7.73 -2.21 3.56
CA GLU A 14 -6.81 -3.10 2.84
C GLU A 14 -7.34 -3.50 1.46
N LEU A 15 -8.57 -4.00 1.38
CA LEU A 15 -9.19 -4.33 0.09
C LEU A 15 -9.44 -3.08 -0.75
N GLY A 16 -9.76 -1.96 -0.13
CA GLY A 16 -9.92 -0.68 -0.81
C GLY A 16 -8.64 -0.25 -1.52
N LEU A 17 -7.50 -0.33 -0.84
CA LEU A 17 -6.19 -0.07 -1.45
C LEU A 17 -5.86 -1.08 -2.53
N SER A 18 -6.06 -2.36 -2.27
CA SER A 18 -5.81 -3.43 -3.24
C SER A 18 -6.60 -3.22 -4.52
N SER A 19 -7.87 -2.85 -4.39
CA SER A 19 -8.75 -2.56 -5.53
C SER A 19 -8.24 -1.38 -6.38
N ILE A 20 -7.79 -0.32 -5.73
CA ILE A 20 -7.25 0.85 -6.41
C ILE A 20 -5.94 0.50 -7.12
N ILE A 21 -5.01 -0.12 -6.43
CA ILE A 21 -3.68 -0.43 -6.95
C ILE A 21 -3.77 -1.46 -8.08
N SER A 22 -4.68 -2.43 -7.98
CA SER A 22 -4.86 -3.49 -8.99
C SER A 22 -5.35 -2.98 -10.33
N LYS A 23 -5.82 -1.74 -10.42
CA LYS A 23 -6.19 -1.12 -11.70
C LYS A 23 -4.98 -0.82 -12.57
N GLU A 24 -3.81 -0.61 -11.96
CA GLU A 24 -2.58 -0.20 -12.64
C GLU A 24 -1.45 -1.20 -12.52
N PHE A 25 -1.49 -2.05 -11.50
CA PHE A 25 -0.43 -3.03 -11.21
C PHE A 25 -1.00 -4.43 -11.06
N SER A 26 -0.22 -5.42 -11.46
CA SER A 26 -0.53 -6.83 -11.24
C SER A 26 0.15 -7.34 -9.97
N ASN A 27 -0.23 -8.52 -9.51
CA ASN A 27 0.36 -9.19 -8.34
C ASN A 27 0.29 -8.35 -7.07
N VAL A 28 -0.90 -7.81 -6.79
CA VAL A 28 -1.20 -7.08 -5.56
C VAL A 28 -1.85 -8.02 -4.56
N TYR A 29 -1.29 -8.09 -3.35
CA TYR A 29 -1.85 -8.94 -2.31
C TYR A 29 -1.71 -8.34 -0.92
N ILE A 30 -2.61 -8.75 -0.04
CA ILE A 30 -2.65 -8.34 1.34
C ILE A 30 -1.95 -9.44 2.15
N ALA A 31 -0.82 -9.12 2.77
CA ALA A 31 -0.06 -10.09 3.53
C ALA A 31 0.87 -9.44 4.55
N ASN A 32 0.97 -10.05 5.72
CA ASN A 32 1.91 -9.62 6.74
C ASN A 32 3.34 -10.06 6.42
N ASN A 33 3.48 -11.17 5.71
CA ASN A 33 4.77 -11.73 5.34
C ASN A 33 5.03 -11.51 3.85
N PHE A 34 6.28 -11.23 3.54
CA PHE A 34 6.69 -11.09 2.16
C PHE A 34 6.87 -12.46 1.51
N VAL A 35 6.16 -12.66 0.42
CA VAL A 35 6.41 -13.76 -0.51
C VAL A 35 6.40 -13.16 -1.90
N MET A 36 7.57 -13.10 -2.55
CA MET A 36 7.66 -12.55 -3.87
C MET A 36 7.03 -13.47 -4.91
N LYS A 37 6.13 -12.90 -5.72
CA LYS A 37 5.47 -13.62 -6.81
C LYS A 37 5.79 -12.92 -8.13
N GLY A 38 6.47 -13.63 -9.01
CA GLY A 38 6.90 -13.05 -10.28
C GLY A 38 8.03 -12.05 -10.13
N ASN A 39 8.21 -11.20 -11.13
CA ASN A 39 9.28 -10.19 -11.16
C ASN A 39 8.87 -8.86 -10.52
N GLU A 40 7.59 -8.66 -10.33
CA GLU A 40 7.02 -7.44 -9.74
C GLU A 40 5.82 -7.82 -8.89
N CYS A 41 5.75 -7.30 -7.69
CA CYS A 41 4.59 -7.50 -6.83
C CYS A 41 4.45 -6.36 -5.82
N ILE A 42 3.24 -6.20 -5.29
CA ILE A 42 2.92 -5.19 -4.29
C ILE A 42 2.26 -5.88 -3.11
N ARG A 43 2.73 -5.56 -1.92
CA ARG A 43 2.18 -6.05 -0.67
C ARG A 43 1.56 -4.90 0.12
N ILE A 44 0.37 -5.14 0.66
CA ILE A 44 -0.34 -4.19 1.51
C ILE A 44 -0.43 -4.78 2.92
N ASN A 45 -0.05 -4.00 3.92
CA ASN A 45 -0.09 -4.43 5.32
C ASN A 45 -0.55 -3.28 6.22
N LEU A 46 -1.66 -3.47 6.91
CA LEU A 46 -2.14 -2.53 7.91
C LEU A 46 -1.26 -2.64 9.16
N ILE A 47 -0.73 -1.50 9.62
CA ILE A 47 0.20 -1.46 10.75
C ILE A 47 -0.51 -1.08 12.05
N SER A 48 -1.31 -0.01 12.03
CA SER A 48 -1.96 0.52 13.21
C SER A 48 -3.12 1.43 12.86
N SER A 49 -3.93 1.73 13.84
CA SER A 49 -4.98 2.74 13.69
C SER A 49 -5.12 3.54 14.99
N SER A 50 -5.55 4.78 14.87
CA SER A 50 -5.80 5.65 16.00
C SER A 50 -7.03 6.52 15.77
N SER A 51 -7.72 6.84 16.86
CA SER A 51 -8.90 7.69 16.79
C SER A 51 -8.50 9.16 16.71
N LEU A 52 -9.09 9.89 15.76
CA LEU A 52 -8.95 11.34 15.65
C LEU A 52 -10.09 12.06 16.37
N GLU A 53 -11.30 11.55 16.20
CA GLU A 53 -12.50 12.12 16.78
C GLU A 53 -13.52 11.02 17.06
N GLN A 54 -14.13 11.07 18.22
CA GLN A 54 -15.23 10.17 18.60
C GLN A 54 -16.40 10.98 19.10
N ALA A 55 -17.58 10.66 18.60
CA ALA A 55 -18.86 11.17 19.09
C ALA A 55 -19.81 9.99 19.24
N THR A 56 -21.00 10.25 19.78
CA THR A 56 -21.96 9.18 20.07
C THR A 56 -22.31 8.33 18.85
N ASN A 57 -22.37 8.96 17.66
CA ASN A 57 -22.79 8.30 16.42
C ASN A 57 -21.73 8.38 15.32
N TYR A 58 -20.51 8.76 15.64
CA TYR A 58 -19.52 9.07 14.61
C TYR A 58 -18.11 8.84 15.14
N GLU A 59 -17.25 8.31 14.28
CA GLU A 59 -15.81 8.21 14.55
C GLU A 59 -15.04 8.59 13.30
N GLN A 60 -14.01 9.41 13.48
CA GLN A 60 -12.98 9.62 12.47
C GLN A 60 -11.68 8.98 12.96
N ARG A 61 -11.08 8.16 12.11
CA ARG A 61 -9.94 7.35 12.49
C ARG A 61 -8.84 7.41 11.43
N GLU A 62 -7.60 7.37 11.85
CA GLU A 62 -6.45 7.22 10.96
C GLU A 62 -5.99 5.78 10.95
N TYR A 63 -5.73 5.26 9.75
CA TYR A 63 -5.15 3.95 9.54
C TYR A 63 -3.78 4.11 8.93
N ASN A 64 -2.76 3.54 9.56
CA ASN A 64 -1.39 3.53 9.04
C ASN A 64 -1.15 2.24 8.30
N VAL A 65 -0.86 2.35 7.01
CA VAL A 65 -0.70 1.22 6.11
C VAL A 65 0.68 1.27 5.49
N ASN A 66 1.31 0.12 5.43
CA ASN A 66 2.58 -0.08 4.74
C ASN A 66 2.30 -0.75 3.40
N VAL A 67 2.69 -0.10 2.32
CA VAL A 67 2.60 -0.65 0.98
C VAL A 67 4.02 -0.82 0.45
N ARG A 68 4.40 -2.05 0.13
CA ARG A 68 5.72 -2.34 -0.42
C ARG A 68 5.61 -2.77 -1.86
N TYR A 69 6.38 -2.10 -2.69
CA TYR A 69 6.59 -2.45 -4.08
C TYR A 69 7.91 -3.20 -4.21
N TYR A 70 7.87 -4.35 -4.86
CA TYR A 70 9.06 -5.18 -5.09
C TYR A 70 9.28 -5.38 -6.58
N HIS A 71 10.51 -5.25 -7.00
CA HIS A 71 10.91 -5.53 -8.38
C HIS A 71 12.21 -6.30 -8.40
N ASN A 72 12.17 -7.52 -8.94
CA ASN A 72 13.36 -8.33 -9.14
C ASN A 72 13.93 -8.05 -10.52
N ALA A 73 15.17 -7.65 -10.56
CA ALA A 73 15.86 -7.30 -11.80
C ALA A 73 17.17 -8.05 -11.91
N ASP A 74 17.33 -8.69 -13.06
CA ASP A 74 18.51 -9.49 -13.40
C ASP A 74 19.26 -8.95 -14.62
N THR A 75 19.10 -7.66 -14.93
CA THR A 75 19.72 -7.00 -16.07
C THR A 75 20.40 -5.70 -15.66
N ASP A 76 20.89 -4.93 -16.64
CA ASP A 76 21.64 -3.69 -16.44
C ASP A 76 21.02 -2.78 -15.37
N ILE A 77 21.82 -2.50 -14.34
CA ILE A 77 21.42 -1.76 -13.15
C ILE A 77 20.90 -0.35 -13.47
N GLU A 78 21.51 0.37 -14.42
CA GLU A 78 21.08 1.73 -14.75
C GLU A 78 19.70 1.77 -15.41
N ILE A 79 19.46 0.90 -16.39
CA ILE A 79 18.19 0.83 -17.10
C ILE A 79 17.08 0.38 -16.13
N VAL A 80 17.37 -0.62 -15.33
CA VAL A 80 16.43 -1.16 -14.34
C VAL A 80 16.11 -0.11 -13.28
N ASN A 81 17.12 0.58 -12.75
CA ASN A 81 16.93 1.60 -11.73
C ASN A 81 16.00 2.72 -12.21
N LYS A 82 16.19 3.19 -13.45
CA LYS A 82 15.33 4.19 -14.06
C LYS A 82 13.90 3.69 -14.24
N SER A 83 13.73 2.47 -14.75
CA SER A 83 12.43 1.85 -14.94
C SER A 83 11.69 1.62 -13.63
N VAL A 84 12.39 1.12 -12.60
CA VAL A 84 11.82 0.87 -11.28
C VAL A 84 11.37 2.17 -10.62
N LYS A 85 12.19 3.21 -10.65
CA LYS A 85 11.83 4.51 -10.09
C LYS A 85 10.64 5.13 -10.82
N GLY A 86 10.55 4.95 -12.13
CA GLY A 86 9.40 5.38 -12.91
C GLY A 86 8.11 4.69 -12.48
N LYS A 87 8.18 3.39 -12.21
CA LYS A 87 7.02 2.63 -11.70
C LYS A 87 6.63 3.03 -10.29
N ILE A 88 7.60 3.33 -9.45
CA ILE A 88 7.36 3.83 -8.10
C ILE A 88 6.65 5.19 -8.15
N ASP A 89 7.11 6.09 -9.01
CA ASP A 89 6.47 7.38 -9.21
C ASP A 89 5.06 7.23 -9.78
N ARG A 90 4.85 6.27 -10.65
CA ARG A 90 3.52 5.95 -11.18
C ARG A 90 2.59 5.45 -10.08
N LEU A 91 3.06 4.58 -9.19
CA LEU A 91 2.29 4.12 -8.04
C LEU A 91 1.95 5.29 -7.11
N ARG A 92 2.93 6.13 -6.82
CA ARG A 92 2.74 7.33 -6.01
C ARG A 92 1.65 8.23 -6.60
N LYS A 93 1.75 8.54 -7.89
CA LYS A 93 0.76 9.36 -8.58
C LYS A 93 -0.62 8.75 -8.55
N HIS A 94 -0.71 7.45 -8.79
CA HIS A 94 -1.98 6.72 -8.78
C HIS A 94 -2.65 6.77 -7.41
N LEU A 95 -1.88 6.62 -6.33
CA LEU A 95 -2.40 6.75 -4.98
C LEU A 95 -2.87 8.18 -4.70
N LEU A 96 -2.11 9.19 -5.13
CA LEU A 96 -2.49 10.59 -4.94
C LEU A 96 -3.73 10.99 -5.75
N ASP A 97 -3.93 10.37 -6.91
CA ASP A 97 -5.14 10.59 -7.71
C ASP A 97 -6.39 9.97 -7.06
N ASN A 98 -6.22 9.09 -6.08
CA ASN A 98 -7.29 8.39 -5.36
C ASN A 98 -7.30 8.72 -3.86
N GLN A 99 -6.95 9.93 -3.48
CA GLN A 99 -6.87 10.35 -2.07
C GLN A 99 -8.21 10.33 -1.36
N VAL A 100 -9.29 10.56 -2.08
CA VAL A 100 -10.64 10.53 -1.55
C VAL A 100 -11.39 9.38 -2.20
N ASN A 101 -11.98 8.54 -1.37
CA ASN A 101 -12.78 7.42 -1.83
C ASN A 101 -14.07 7.36 -1.03
N THR A 102 -15.12 7.94 -1.58
CA THR A 102 -16.42 8.04 -0.90
C THR A 102 -17.09 6.70 -0.70
N SER A 103 -16.90 5.75 -1.61
CA SER A 103 -17.45 4.41 -1.49
C SER A 103 -16.85 3.59 -0.34
N LYS A 104 -15.63 3.93 0.08
CA LYS A 104 -14.92 3.30 1.20
C LYS A 104 -14.80 4.22 2.40
N ASN A 105 -15.47 5.36 2.38
CA ASN A 105 -15.49 6.36 3.45
C ASN A 105 -14.11 6.96 3.79
N TRP A 106 -13.25 7.10 2.77
CA TRP A 106 -11.97 7.76 2.93
C TRP A 106 -12.11 9.25 2.68
N SER A 107 -11.66 10.07 3.63
CA SER A 107 -11.60 11.51 3.46
C SER A 107 -10.24 11.99 2.98
N ALA A 108 -9.18 11.21 3.23
CA ALA A 108 -7.83 11.53 2.79
C ALA A 108 -6.95 10.29 2.73
N LEU A 109 -6.02 10.28 1.78
CA LEU A 109 -4.89 9.37 1.74
C LEU A 109 -3.63 10.23 1.66
N ILE A 110 -2.72 10.03 2.59
CA ILE A 110 -1.49 10.80 2.71
C ILE A 110 -0.31 9.84 2.60
N ILE A 111 0.62 10.14 1.70
CA ILE A 111 1.87 9.40 1.62
C ILE A 111 2.86 10.14 2.52
N ASP A 112 3.16 9.57 3.67
CA ASP A 112 4.03 10.20 4.67
C ASP A 112 5.49 10.10 4.27
N GLU A 113 5.89 8.95 3.74
CA GLU A 113 7.28 8.68 3.40
C GLU A 113 7.36 7.55 2.38
N ILE A 114 8.37 7.62 1.52
CA ILE A 114 8.73 6.52 0.62
C ILE A 114 10.20 6.20 0.85
N ASN A 115 10.49 5.00 1.29
CA ASN A 115 11.85 4.52 1.50
C ASN A 115 12.25 3.60 0.36
N TYR A 116 13.43 3.87 -0.21
CA TYR A 116 13.99 3.07 -1.30
C TYR A 116 15.11 2.19 -0.77
N ASP A 117 15.09 0.92 -1.17
CA ASP A 117 16.12 -0.03 -0.79
C ASP A 117 16.41 -0.99 -1.94
N VAL A 118 17.57 -1.58 -1.92
CA VAL A 118 17.98 -2.60 -2.87
C VAL A 118 18.60 -3.74 -2.08
N GLU A 119 18.01 -4.93 -2.20
CA GLU A 119 18.57 -6.15 -1.62
C GLU A 119 19.26 -6.95 -2.70
N ASP A 120 20.57 -7.15 -2.53
CA ASP A 120 21.34 -8.04 -3.39
C ASP A 120 21.26 -9.45 -2.81
N GLU A 121 20.92 -10.42 -3.66
CA GLU A 121 21.00 -11.81 -3.23
C GLU A 121 22.46 -12.20 -3.07
N GLU A 122 22.84 -12.70 -1.90
CA GLU A 122 24.17 -13.22 -1.63
C GLU A 122 24.50 -14.31 -2.66
N ASN A 123 25.61 -14.17 -3.35
CA ASN A 123 26.17 -15.10 -4.34
C ASN A 123 25.57 -15.03 -5.75
N GLU A 124 24.67 -14.12 -6.05
CA GLU A 124 24.25 -13.88 -7.43
C GLU A 124 24.73 -12.50 -7.89
N GLU A 125 25.65 -12.48 -8.84
CA GLU A 125 26.27 -11.24 -9.34
C GLU A 125 25.29 -10.37 -10.15
N VAL A 126 24.09 -10.85 -10.46
CA VAL A 126 23.22 -10.27 -11.49
C VAL A 126 21.81 -9.98 -10.99
N SER A 127 21.41 -10.51 -9.85
CA SER A 127 20.02 -10.39 -9.36
C SER A 127 19.96 -9.46 -8.17
N SER A 128 19.13 -8.42 -8.27
CA SER A 128 18.85 -7.51 -7.17
C SER A 128 17.35 -7.28 -7.03
N ILE A 129 16.89 -7.17 -5.78
CA ILE A 129 15.50 -6.86 -5.49
C ILE A 129 15.41 -5.39 -5.09
N HIS A 130 14.71 -4.62 -5.90
CA HIS A 130 14.42 -3.22 -5.60
C HIS A 130 13.13 -3.14 -4.79
N ILE A 131 13.18 -2.40 -3.69
CA ILE A 131 12.06 -2.26 -2.76
C ILE A 131 11.74 -0.79 -2.60
N ALA A 132 10.47 -0.44 -2.73
CA ALA A 132 9.97 0.86 -2.30
C ALA A 132 8.91 0.63 -1.22
N GLU A 133 9.13 1.19 -0.06
CA GLU A 133 8.22 1.11 1.06
C GLU A 133 7.48 2.43 1.22
N PHE A 134 6.17 2.38 1.04
CA PHE A 134 5.29 3.53 1.21
C PHE A 134 4.65 3.47 2.59
N ASN A 135 4.87 4.48 3.39
CA ASN A 135 4.15 4.66 4.64
C ASN A 135 2.99 5.61 4.37
N ILE A 136 1.79 5.09 4.50
CA ILE A 136 0.56 5.77 4.09
C ILE A 136 -0.36 5.92 5.28
N THR A 137 -1.00 7.08 5.40
CA THR A 137 -2.07 7.33 6.36
C THR A 137 -3.38 7.52 5.60
N ILE A 138 -4.39 6.72 5.96
CA ILE A 138 -5.75 6.87 5.43
C ILE A 138 -6.66 7.36 6.54
N ARG A 139 -7.34 8.49 6.28
CA ARG A 139 -8.36 9.00 7.17
C ARG A 139 -9.71 8.46 6.75
N HIS A 140 -10.36 7.81 7.67
CA HIS A 140 -11.62 7.12 7.48
C HIS A 140 -12.64 7.66 8.46
N HIS A 141 -13.86 7.84 7.98
CA HIS A 141 -14.97 8.24 8.85
C HIS A 141 -16.08 7.19 8.81
N ASN A 142 -16.67 6.93 9.96
CA ASN A 142 -17.75 5.97 10.10
C ASN A 142 -18.86 6.57 10.95
N ALA A 143 -20.08 6.51 10.42
CA ALA A 143 -21.30 6.87 11.17
C ALA A 143 -21.98 5.59 11.67
N PHE A 144 -22.27 5.56 12.94
CA PHE A 144 -22.91 4.40 13.58
C PHE A 144 -24.41 4.54 13.63
#